data_e822a765a02d981d6003e74b39c9cc46
#
_entry.id   e822a765a02d981d6003e74b39c9cc46
#
_cell.length_a   1.000
_cell.length_b   1.000
_cell.length_c   1.000
_cell.angle_alpha   90.00
_cell.angle_beta   90.00
_cell.angle_gamma   90.00
#
_symmetry.space_group_name_H-M   'P 1'
#
loop_
_entity.id
_entity.type
_entity.pdbx_description
1 polymer ?
#
loop_
_entity_poly.entity_id
_entity_poly.type
_entity_poly.pdbx_seq_one_letter_code
_entity_poly.pdbx_strand_id
1 'polypeptide(L)'
;MKKAFRLTWLAAATTLALAAPAWADTAADARFRQIYEQEWAWRNGQSGIASSGEAQPNGSRLDNVDAANQQKRLDYWQKVSNDLDGIDVKQLSPEEQVNYAVYRAQIQNLLAAQKFRQWQMPFNSDSAFWSDLNYVLQGDNLRTTQDYQRYIERLNQVPAYFQQQIDNMRDGLARGFTVPKEVLKGRDVSIAAVSELKDPTQSSFYKPFEKMPTGMPATDADKLRNEAKQAISGKLIPAFANLLTFFRNEYVPKARTTLAAESMPDGKAFYRQQIIEYTTLDLDPDTIHKVGMEQVAKIHAEMVKTMQETGFKGSFADFLHFLRTDPQFYAKTPDELLMRTAWVAKQVDAQLGKEFGRLPRQRFAIVPVPADIAPYYTSGRGGAGTYLVNTYDLPSRPLYNMPALTLHESAPGHSLQLAMAAEQHGQPDFRREGYISAYGEGWGLYSEYLGNEMGIYKTPYERFGYLTYQMWRACRLVVDTGIHHLGWTRQQAIDFMTQNTALSDREIANEVDRYISWPGQALSYELGYLKILELRQKAEQALGAKFDIRHFHDTVLQIGSVPLPVLEMRVDQFIAAGGPEPDFGCDCGKGKEGKK
;
A
#
# COMPACT_ATOMS: atom_id res chain seq x y z
N MET A 1 29.70 77.04 32.88
CA MET A 1 30.64 76.49 31.85
C MET A 1 31.22 75.20 32.37
N LYS A 2 30.85 74.08 31.85
CA LYS A 2 31.61 72.80 31.78
C LYS A 2 30.76 71.83 31.00
N LYS A 3 31.13 71.62 29.72
CA LYS A 3 30.54 70.61 28.81
C LYS A 3 31.09 69.26 29.22
N ALA A 4 30.19 68.31 29.45
CA ALA A 4 30.52 66.86 29.58
C ALA A 4 30.24 66.16 28.31
N PHE A 5 31.27 65.54 27.66
CA PHE A 5 31.19 64.66 26.51
C PHE A 5 30.72 63.29 27.02
N ARG A 6 29.62 62.80 26.45
CA ARG A 6 29.21 61.37 26.56
C ARG A 6 29.66 60.63 25.32
N LEU A 7 30.60 59.71 25.50
CA LEU A 7 30.95 58.67 24.50
C LEU A 7 29.86 57.57 24.54
N THR A 8 29.15 57.39 23.46
CA THR A 8 28.28 56.23 23.22
C THR A 8 29.09 55.16 22.50
N TRP A 9 29.25 54.02 23.16
CA TRP A 9 29.79 52.80 22.54
C TRP A 9 28.64 52.10 21.78
N LEU A 10 28.70 52.05 20.44
CA LEU A 10 27.90 51.13 19.64
C LEU A 10 28.61 49.77 19.67
N ALA A 11 28.01 48.81 20.35
CA ALA A 11 28.37 47.40 20.21
C ALA A 11 27.66 46.86 18.95
N ALA A 12 28.42 46.62 17.89
CA ALA A 12 27.94 45.90 16.75
C ALA A 12 27.92 44.39 17.10
N ALA A 13 26.74 43.85 17.36
CA ALA A 13 26.54 42.39 17.44
C ALA A 13 26.48 41.84 16.04
N THR A 14 27.58 41.25 15.57
CA THR A 14 27.58 40.40 14.36
C THR A 14 26.95 39.07 14.71
N THR A 15 25.67 38.92 14.39
CA THR A 15 25.01 37.62 14.32
C THR A 15 25.58 36.85 13.10
N LEU A 16 26.49 35.91 13.35
CA LEU A 16 26.80 34.86 12.39
C LEU A 16 25.54 33.98 12.25
N ALA A 17 24.77 34.22 11.25
CA ALA A 17 23.81 33.23 10.75
C ALA A 17 24.63 32.07 10.19
N LEU A 18 24.72 30.97 10.91
CA LEU A 18 25.15 29.68 10.38
C LEU A 18 24.09 29.25 9.36
N ALA A 19 24.28 29.65 8.10
CA ALA A 19 23.58 29.01 6.98
C ALA A 19 23.98 27.52 7.02
N ALA A 20 23.01 26.63 7.16
CA ALA A 20 23.25 25.22 6.91
C ALA A 20 23.90 25.09 5.54
N PRO A 21 24.97 24.30 5.38
CA PRO A 21 25.60 24.13 4.09
C PRO A 21 24.57 23.47 3.16
N ALA A 22 24.13 24.19 2.15
CA ALA A 22 23.58 23.55 0.95
C ALA A 22 24.71 22.67 0.41
N TRP A 23 24.58 21.36 0.56
CA TRP A 23 25.56 20.43 0.02
C TRP A 23 25.57 20.64 -1.49
N ALA A 24 26.72 21.06 -2.03
CA ALA A 24 26.89 21.20 -3.47
C ALA A 24 26.72 19.80 -4.11
N ASP A 25 25.96 19.72 -5.19
CA ASP A 25 25.81 18.50 -6.00
C ASP A 25 27.20 17.93 -6.30
N THR A 26 27.44 16.69 -5.88
CA THR A 26 28.69 16.00 -6.19
C THR A 26 28.62 15.41 -7.61
N ALA A 27 29.76 15.09 -8.20
CA ALA A 27 29.77 14.34 -9.46
C ALA A 27 29.08 12.97 -9.33
N ALA A 28 29.13 12.36 -8.14
CA ALA A 28 28.44 11.12 -7.83
C ALA A 28 26.92 11.33 -7.79
N ASP A 29 26.42 12.41 -7.18
CA ASP A 29 24.99 12.76 -7.17
C ASP A 29 24.47 12.94 -8.59
N ALA A 30 25.17 13.72 -9.42
CA ALA A 30 24.76 13.96 -10.79
C ALA A 30 24.69 12.65 -11.62
N ARG A 31 25.69 11.76 -11.44
CA ARG A 31 25.71 10.46 -12.12
C ARG A 31 24.57 9.55 -11.66
N PHE A 32 24.32 9.47 -10.35
CA PHE A 32 23.24 8.67 -9.80
C PHE A 32 21.87 9.19 -10.25
N ARG A 33 21.68 10.51 -10.23
CA ARG A 33 20.45 11.17 -10.71
C ARG A 33 20.17 10.79 -12.17
N GLN A 34 21.17 10.86 -13.03
CA GLN A 34 21.02 10.45 -14.43
C GLN A 34 20.55 8.99 -14.56
N ILE A 35 21.06 8.06 -13.73
CA ILE A 35 20.65 6.64 -13.77
C ILE A 35 19.18 6.50 -13.43
N TYR A 36 18.71 7.05 -12.30
CA TYR A 36 17.34 6.85 -11.89
C TYR A 36 16.33 7.62 -12.75
N GLU A 37 16.64 8.81 -13.24
CA GLU A 37 15.76 9.57 -14.15
C GLU A 37 15.58 8.86 -15.49
N GLN A 38 16.65 8.34 -16.06
CA GLN A 38 16.59 7.60 -17.33
C GLN A 38 15.80 6.29 -17.19
N GLU A 39 16.03 5.54 -16.11
CA GLU A 39 15.29 4.30 -15.88
C GLU A 39 13.82 4.58 -15.58
N TRP A 40 13.52 5.58 -14.75
CA TRP A 40 12.14 5.96 -14.42
C TRP A 40 11.36 6.37 -15.68
N ALA A 41 11.95 7.20 -16.53
CA ALA A 41 11.37 7.57 -17.81
C ALA A 41 11.16 6.36 -18.73
N TRP A 42 12.15 5.44 -18.77
CA TRP A 42 12.02 4.20 -19.53
C TRP A 42 10.92 3.29 -18.98
N ARG A 43 10.86 3.09 -17.65
CA ARG A 43 9.85 2.27 -16.98
C ARG A 43 8.44 2.77 -17.27
N ASN A 44 8.21 4.07 -17.12
CA ASN A 44 6.93 4.71 -17.42
C ASN A 44 6.57 4.66 -18.90
N GLY A 45 7.56 4.64 -19.79
CA GLY A 45 7.34 4.46 -21.22
C GLY A 45 6.96 3.04 -21.65
N GLN A 46 7.08 2.03 -20.78
CA GLN A 46 6.68 0.65 -21.10
C GLN A 46 5.15 0.50 -21.10
N SER A 47 4.46 1.12 -20.16
CA SER A 47 3.00 1.23 -20.19
C SER A 47 2.61 2.60 -20.74
N GLY A 48 1.54 2.67 -21.50
CA GLY A 48 1.01 3.96 -21.97
C GLY A 48 0.29 4.76 -20.87
N ILE A 49 0.40 4.32 -19.60
CA ILE A 49 -0.27 4.91 -18.44
C ILE A 49 0.79 5.06 -17.35
N ALA A 50 1.00 6.26 -16.87
CA ALA A 50 1.88 6.51 -15.74
C ALA A 50 1.24 5.98 -14.44
N SER A 51 2.08 5.51 -13.52
CA SER A 51 1.64 5.11 -12.17
C SER A 51 1.02 6.26 -11.36
N SER A 52 1.38 7.50 -11.68
CA SER A 52 0.81 8.73 -11.08
C SER A 52 -0.57 9.12 -11.62
N GLY A 53 -1.11 8.39 -12.61
CA GLY A 53 -2.34 8.77 -13.28
C GLY A 53 -2.18 9.93 -14.27
N GLU A 54 -1.00 10.50 -14.47
CA GLU A 54 -0.75 11.48 -15.51
C GLU A 54 -0.62 10.80 -16.87
N ALA A 55 -1.44 11.22 -17.84
CA ALA A 55 -1.43 10.69 -19.19
C ALA A 55 -0.06 10.93 -19.85
N GLN A 56 0.70 9.86 -20.07
CA GLN A 56 1.93 9.93 -20.85
C GLN A 56 1.63 10.31 -22.32
N PRO A 57 2.59 10.92 -23.03
CA PRO A 57 2.42 11.29 -24.44
C PRO A 57 1.94 10.15 -25.36
N ASN A 58 2.15 8.88 -24.94
CA ASN A 58 1.75 7.67 -25.66
C ASN A 58 0.58 6.92 -24.98
N GLY A 59 -0.25 7.57 -24.20
CA GLY A 59 -1.31 7.00 -23.34
C GLY A 59 -2.42 6.19 -24.01
N SER A 60 -2.27 5.82 -25.28
CA SER A 60 -3.19 4.92 -26.00
C SER A 60 -2.79 3.46 -25.98
N ARG A 61 -1.68 3.09 -25.28
CA ARG A 61 -1.11 1.75 -25.36
C ARG A 61 -1.25 0.99 -24.04
N LEU A 62 -1.68 -0.26 -24.11
CA LEU A 62 -1.53 -1.21 -23.00
C LEU A 62 -0.10 -1.72 -22.93
N ASP A 63 0.28 -2.24 -21.77
CA ASP A 63 1.59 -2.85 -21.57
C ASP A 63 1.78 -4.08 -22.47
N ASN A 64 3.01 -4.28 -22.94
CA ASN A 64 3.39 -5.51 -23.62
C ASN A 64 4.10 -6.43 -22.63
N VAL A 65 3.43 -7.53 -22.28
CA VAL A 65 3.85 -8.46 -21.23
C VAL A 65 4.32 -9.81 -21.77
N ASP A 66 4.57 -9.92 -23.08
CA ASP A 66 5.10 -11.15 -23.66
C ASP A 66 6.52 -11.49 -23.17
N ALA A 67 6.93 -12.75 -23.32
CA ALA A 67 8.21 -13.25 -22.84
C ALA A 67 9.42 -12.49 -23.42
N ALA A 68 9.34 -11.99 -24.66
CA ALA A 68 10.42 -11.24 -25.30
C ALA A 68 10.59 -9.85 -24.64
N ASN A 69 9.49 -9.18 -24.28
CA ASN A 69 9.55 -7.92 -23.54
C ASN A 69 9.97 -8.13 -22.08
N GLN A 70 9.57 -9.23 -21.44
CA GLN A 70 10.09 -9.57 -20.11
C GLN A 70 11.61 -9.78 -20.13
N GLN A 71 12.16 -10.41 -21.18
CA GLN A 71 13.62 -10.53 -21.34
C GLN A 71 14.29 -9.16 -21.52
N LYS A 72 13.72 -8.27 -22.34
CA LYS A 72 14.24 -6.90 -22.50
C LYS A 72 14.25 -6.13 -21.16
N ARG A 73 13.23 -6.33 -20.31
CA ARG A 73 13.17 -5.74 -18.98
C ARG A 73 14.28 -6.28 -18.08
N LEU A 74 14.48 -7.60 -18.07
CA LEU A 74 15.57 -8.23 -17.34
C LEU A 74 16.93 -7.64 -17.76
N ASP A 75 17.21 -7.60 -19.06
CA ASP A 75 18.48 -7.11 -19.60
C ASP A 75 18.71 -5.62 -19.22
N TYR A 76 17.65 -4.81 -19.31
CA TYR A 76 17.74 -3.40 -18.98
C TYR A 76 17.99 -3.18 -17.48
N TRP A 77 17.20 -3.82 -16.60
CA TRP A 77 17.40 -3.66 -15.15
C TRP A 77 18.71 -4.29 -14.67
N GLN A 78 19.22 -5.34 -15.34
CA GLN A 78 20.57 -5.84 -15.05
C GLN A 78 21.64 -4.80 -15.39
N LYS A 79 21.49 -4.09 -16.51
CA LYS A 79 22.38 -2.97 -16.85
C LYS A 79 22.30 -1.86 -15.78
N VAL A 80 21.08 -1.47 -15.37
CA VAL A 80 20.88 -0.45 -14.32
C VAL A 80 21.52 -0.88 -12.99
N SER A 81 21.37 -2.15 -12.61
CA SER A 81 22.02 -2.68 -11.40
C SER A 81 23.55 -2.58 -11.47
N ASN A 82 24.14 -2.92 -12.62
CA ASN A 82 25.59 -2.79 -12.85
C ASN A 82 26.05 -1.32 -12.80
N ASP A 83 25.25 -0.40 -13.35
CA ASP A 83 25.53 1.04 -13.29
C ASP A 83 25.49 1.56 -11.84
N LEU A 84 24.53 1.04 -11.01
CA LEU A 84 24.46 1.35 -9.58
C LEU A 84 25.66 0.80 -8.80
N ASP A 85 26.16 -0.39 -9.13
CA ASP A 85 27.34 -0.97 -8.49
C ASP A 85 28.61 -0.12 -8.74
N GLY A 86 28.62 0.71 -9.78
CA GLY A 86 29.67 1.67 -10.08
C GLY A 86 29.58 3.00 -9.31
N ILE A 87 28.57 3.20 -8.43
CA ILE A 87 28.43 4.40 -7.61
C ILE A 87 29.11 4.18 -6.25
N ASP A 88 30.05 5.04 -5.88
CA ASP A 88 30.57 5.09 -4.52
C ASP A 88 29.58 5.85 -3.61
N VAL A 89 28.81 5.10 -2.85
CA VAL A 89 27.75 5.64 -1.96
C VAL A 89 28.29 6.67 -0.96
N LYS A 90 29.56 6.57 -0.56
CA LYS A 90 30.18 7.51 0.39
C LYS A 90 30.40 8.90 -0.22
N GLN A 91 30.41 9.01 -1.55
CA GLN A 91 30.55 10.28 -2.25
C GLN A 91 29.19 10.95 -2.54
N LEU A 92 28.09 10.24 -2.30
CA LEU A 92 26.75 10.80 -2.40
C LEU A 92 26.45 11.74 -1.22
N SER A 93 25.68 12.79 -1.49
CA SER A 93 25.10 13.62 -0.44
C SER A 93 24.19 12.78 0.47
N PRO A 94 23.92 13.19 1.71
CA PRO A 94 23.07 12.43 2.64
C PRO A 94 21.69 12.11 2.09
N GLU A 95 21.10 13.02 1.32
CA GLU A 95 19.81 12.81 0.66
C GLU A 95 19.91 11.76 -0.45
N GLU A 96 20.92 11.86 -1.31
CA GLU A 96 21.13 10.89 -2.40
C GLU A 96 21.58 9.50 -1.88
N GLN A 97 22.15 9.39 -0.68
CA GLN A 97 22.38 8.10 -0.03
C GLN A 97 21.06 7.40 0.32
N VAL A 98 20.07 8.14 0.82
CA VAL A 98 18.71 7.61 1.07
C VAL A 98 18.03 7.23 -0.25
N ASN A 99 18.11 8.11 -1.26
CA ASN A 99 17.58 7.87 -2.59
C ASN A 99 18.20 6.60 -3.22
N TYR A 100 19.52 6.44 -3.08
CA TYR A 100 20.23 5.26 -3.57
C TYR A 100 19.74 3.97 -2.89
N ALA A 101 19.59 3.96 -1.58
CA ALA A 101 19.14 2.78 -0.84
C ALA A 101 17.73 2.35 -1.25
N VAL A 102 16.81 3.31 -1.39
CA VAL A 102 15.43 3.04 -1.85
C VAL A 102 15.41 2.57 -3.31
N TYR A 103 16.11 3.28 -4.19
CA TYR A 103 16.13 2.95 -5.61
C TYR A 103 16.77 1.59 -5.88
N ARG A 104 17.89 1.30 -5.21
CA ARG A 104 18.55 -0.01 -5.30
C ARG A 104 17.63 -1.15 -4.88
N ALA A 105 16.88 -0.98 -3.78
CA ALA A 105 15.90 -1.98 -3.34
C ALA A 105 14.80 -2.19 -4.40
N GLN A 106 14.30 -1.14 -5.04
CA GLN A 106 13.34 -1.25 -6.14
C GLN A 106 13.90 -2.03 -7.33
N ILE A 107 15.12 -1.71 -7.77
CA ILE A 107 15.78 -2.42 -8.88
C ILE A 107 16.02 -3.90 -8.54
N GLN A 108 16.42 -4.20 -7.31
CA GLN A 108 16.60 -5.59 -6.85
C GLN A 108 15.28 -6.38 -6.87
N ASN A 109 14.18 -5.78 -6.44
CA ASN A 109 12.86 -6.42 -6.49
C ASN A 109 12.38 -6.65 -7.94
N LEU A 110 12.59 -5.68 -8.85
CA LEU A 110 12.30 -5.84 -10.27
C LEU A 110 13.11 -6.97 -10.91
N LEU A 111 14.41 -7.06 -10.59
CA LEU A 111 15.27 -8.15 -11.05
C LEU A 111 14.83 -9.50 -10.49
N ALA A 112 14.45 -9.55 -9.22
CA ALA A 112 13.95 -10.77 -8.57
C ALA A 112 12.64 -11.24 -9.22
N ALA A 113 11.71 -10.32 -9.50
CA ALA A 113 10.46 -10.62 -10.21
C ALA A 113 10.73 -11.26 -11.58
N GLN A 114 11.75 -10.77 -12.31
CA GLN A 114 12.17 -11.36 -13.58
C GLN A 114 12.85 -12.72 -13.39
N LYS A 115 13.77 -12.84 -12.44
CA LYS A 115 14.48 -14.10 -12.14
C LYS A 115 13.51 -15.23 -11.83
N PHE A 116 12.52 -14.99 -10.97
CA PHE A 116 11.52 -15.99 -10.59
C PHE A 116 10.37 -16.08 -11.60
N ARG A 117 10.33 -15.22 -12.62
CA ARG A 117 9.28 -15.14 -13.63
C ARG A 117 7.89 -14.97 -13.01
N GLN A 118 7.78 -14.04 -12.05
CA GLN A 118 6.52 -13.77 -11.33
C GLN A 118 5.39 -13.38 -12.30
N TRP A 119 5.73 -12.81 -13.45
CA TRP A 119 4.81 -12.46 -14.53
C TRP A 119 4.06 -13.67 -15.13
N GLN A 120 4.46 -14.91 -14.80
CA GLN A 120 3.74 -16.14 -15.16
C GLN A 120 2.55 -16.44 -14.22
N MET A 121 2.43 -15.69 -13.11
CA MET A 121 1.32 -15.77 -12.16
C MET A 121 0.74 -14.37 -11.92
N PRO A 122 0.08 -13.75 -12.95
CA PRO A 122 -0.29 -12.34 -12.96
C PRO A 122 -1.58 -12.02 -12.20
N PHE A 123 -1.90 -12.80 -11.18
CA PHE A 123 -3.03 -12.58 -10.28
C PHE A 123 -2.84 -13.34 -8.96
N ASN A 124 -3.58 -12.89 -7.94
CA ASN A 124 -3.72 -13.55 -6.65
C ASN A 124 -5.21 -13.49 -6.21
N SER A 125 -5.52 -13.72 -4.95
CA SER A 125 -6.91 -13.66 -4.46
C SER A 125 -7.42 -12.23 -4.27
N ASP A 126 -6.55 -11.22 -4.24
CA ASP A 126 -6.88 -9.81 -4.00
C ASP A 126 -6.95 -9.00 -5.30
N SER A 127 -6.06 -9.27 -6.23
CA SER A 127 -5.94 -8.54 -7.50
C SER A 127 -5.74 -9.47 -8.69
N ALA A 128 -6.19 -9.01 -9.87
CA ALA A 128 -6.02 -9.73 -11.11
C ALA A 128 -5.98 -8.77 -12.30
N PHE A 129 -5.13 -9.05 -13.29
CA PHE A 129 -4.98 -8.19 -14.46
C PHE A 129 -6.30 -7.91 -15.20
N TRP A 130 -7.31 -8.77 -15.07
CA TRP A 130 -8.63 -8.57 -15.67
C TRP A 130 -9.58 -7.74 -14.82
N SER A 131 -9.50 -7.78 -13.47
CA SER A 131 -10.29 -6.93 -12.58
C SER A 131 -9.72 -5.52 -12.49
N ASP A 132 -8.40 -5.39 -12.54
CA ASP A 132 -7.71 -4.11 -12.46
C ASP A 132 -7.76 -3.33 -13.79
N LEU A 133 -8.15 -4.02 -14.88
CA LEU A 133 -8.23 -3.45 -16.22
C LEU A 133 -9.09 -2.18 -16.30
N ASN A 134 -10.17 -2.08 -15.52
CA ASN A 134 -10.98 -0.87 -15.46
C ASN A 134 -10.18 0.36 -15.01
N TYR A 135 -9.33 0.22 -13.99
CA TYR A 135 -8.46 1.31 -13.53
C TYR A 135 -7.39 1.63 -14.57
N VAL A 136 -6.77 0.59 -15.14
CA VAL A 136 -5.75 0.73 -16.18
C VAL A 136 -6.29 1.42 -17.42
N LEU A 137 -7.52 1.13 -17.84
CA LEU A 137 -8.13 1.73 -19.04
C LEU A 137 -8.64 3.15 -18.79
N GLN A 138 -9.24 3.44 -17.64
CA GLN A 138 -9.80 4.74 -17.36
C GLN A 138 -8.71 5.82 -17.23
N GLY A 139 -7.56 5.46 -16.65
CA GLY A 139 -6.50 6.44 -16.42
C GLY A 139 -7.07 7.67 -15.70
N ASP A 140 -6.64 8.84 -16.13
CA ASP A 140 -7.17 10.11 -15.62
C ASP A 140 -8.55 10.46 -16.13
N ASN A 141 -9.09 11.52 -15.53
CA ASN A 141 -10.37 12.13 -15.91
C ASN A 141 -10.50 12.30 -17.42
N LEU A 142 -11.40 11.54 -18.04
CA LEU A 142 -11.73 11.66 -19.45
C LEU A 142 -12.47 13.00 -19.70
N ARG A 143 -11.77 13.99 -20.24
CA ARG A 143 -12.28 15.37 -20.40
C ARG A 143 -12.42 15.80 -21.85
N THR A 144 -11.57 15.28 -22.73
CA THR A 144 -11.50 15.69 -24.13
C THR A 144 -11.86 14.55 -25.07
N THR A 145 -12.25 14.86 -26.29
CA THR A 145 -12.47 13.87 -27.38
C THR A 145 -11.26 12.95 -27.53
N GLN A 146 -10.04 13.48 -27.38
CA GLN A 146 -8.81 12.70 -27.50
C GLN A 146 -8.63 11.71 -26.34
N ASP A 147 -9.06 12.05 -25.11
CA ASP A 147 -8.99 11.14 -23.98
C ASP A 147 -9.90 9.91 -24.22
N TYR A 148 -11.11 10.14 -24.70
CA TYR A 148 -12.04 9.05 -25.05
C TYR A 148 -11.55 8.21 -26.23
N GLN A 149 -10.89 8.82 -27.23
CA GLN A 149 -10.25 8.07 -28.31
C GLN A 149 -9.14 7.15 -27.78
N ARG A 150 -8.25 7.67 -26.93
CA ARG A 150 -7.20 6.86 -26.29
C ARG A 150 -7.78 5.71 -25.48
N TYR A 151 -8.88 5.95 -24.75
CA TYR A 151 -9.57 4.90 -24.03
C TYR A 151 -10.07 3.79 -24.97
N ILE A 152 -10.71 4.15 -26.08
CA ILE A 152 -11.20 3.19 -27.09
C ILE A 152 -10.03 2.43 -27.77
N GLU A 153 -8.92 3.11 -28.05
CA GLU A 153 -7.71 2.48 -28.58
C GLU A 153 -7.15 1.42 -27.60
N ARG A 154 -7.17 1.71 -26.30
CA ARG A 154 -6.81 0.71 -25.27
C ARG A 154 -7.78 -0.47 -25.22
N LEU A 155 -9.10 -0.22 -25.29
CA LEU A 155 -10.10 -1.31 -25.38
C LEU A 155 -9.82 -2.25 -26.56
N ASN A 156 -9.42 -1.70 -27.70
CA ASN A 156 -9.10 -2.49 -28.90
C ASN A 156 -7.85 -3.36 -28.73
N GLN A 157 -6.95 -3.07 -27.79
CA GLN A 157 -5.73 -3.83 -27.51
C GLN A 157 -5.93 -4.95 -26.49
N VAL A 158 -7.06 -4.98 -25.76
CA VAL A 158 -7.33 -5.99 -24.73
C VAL A 158 -7.19 -7.43 -25.24
N PRO A 159 -7.64 -7.80 -26.45
CA PRO A 159 -7.45 -9.17 -26.93
C PRO A 159 -5.98 -9.60 -27.00
N ALA A 160 -5.09 -8.74 -27.48
CA ALA A 160 -3.66 -9.04 -27.56
C ALA A 160 -3.02 -9.11 -26.17
N TYR A 161 -3.36 -8.17 -25.29
CA TYR A 161 -2.89 -8.17 -23.91
C TYR A 161 -3.32 -9.42 -23.14
N PHE A 162 -4.60 -9.82 -23.25
CA PHE A 162 -5.10 -11.03 -22.60
C PHE A 162 -4.46 -12.30 -23.19
N GLN A 163 -4.19 -12.34 -24.49
CA GLN A 163 -3.50 -13.49 -25.09
C GLN A 163 -2.09 -13.64 -24.52
N GLN A 164 -1.34 -12.54 -24.38
CA GLN A 164 -0.01 -12.57 -23.75
C GLN A 164 -0.06 -13.07 -22.30
N GLN A 165 -1.05 -12.61 -21.51
CA GLN A 165 -1.25 -13.09 -20.15
C GLN A 165 -1.61 -14.59 -20.10
N ILE A 166 -2.45 -15.07 -21.01
CA ILE A 166 -2.79 -16.50 -21.14
C ILE A 166 -1.54 -17.32 -21.46
N ASP A 167 -0.71 -16.85 -22.39
CA ASP A 167 0.51 -17.56 -22.78
C ASP A 167 1.52 -17.60 -21.62
N ASN A 168 1.68 -16.49 -20.89
CA ASN A 168 2.48 -16.43 -19.67
C ASN A 168 1.98 -17.42 -18.61
N MET A 169 0.67 -17.49 -18.39
CA MET A 169 0.07 -18.44 -17.44
C MET A 169 0.23 -19.90 -17.89
N ARG A 170 0.21 -20.18 -19.19
CA ARG A 170 0.52 -21.52 -19.73
C ARG A 170 1.95 -21.94 -19.44
N ASP A 171 2.90 -21.02 -19.61
CA ASP A 171 4.29 -21.27 -19.25
C ASP A 171 4.44 -21.50 -17.73
N GLY A 172 3.69 -20.75 -16.91
CA GLY A 172 3.59 -20.98 -15.48
C GLY A 172 3.06 -22.36 -15.13
N LEU A 173 1.96 -22.81 -15.79
CA LEU A 173 1.41 -24.15 -15.64
C LEU A 173 2.44 -25.24 -16.00
N ALA A 174 3.16 -25.06 -17.11
CA ALA A 174 4.16 -26.02 -17.57
C ALA A 174 5.30 -26.25 -16.57
N ARG A 175 5.66 -25.23 -15.79
CA ARG A 175 6.70 -25.36 -14.74
C ARG A 175 6.15 -25.52 -13.32
N GLY A 176 4.84 -25.56 -13.11
CA GLY A 176 4.23 -25.67 -11.78
C GLY A 176 4.25 -24.37 -10.95
N PHE A 177 4.46 -23.22 -11.60
CA PHE A 177 4.44 -21.90 -10.98
C PHE A 177 3.06 -21.26 -11.17
N THR A 178 2.13 -21.58 -10.28
CA THR A 178 0.73 -21.16 -10.36
C THR A 178 0.16 -20.80 -9.00
N VAL A 179 -0.95 -20.06 -8.99
CA VAL A 179 -1.78 -19.95 -7.78
C VAL A 179 -2.31 -21.34 -7.42
N PRO A 180 -2.38 -21.73 -6.12
CA PRO A 180 -2.91 -23.03 -5.72
C PRO A 180 -4.39 -23.20 -6.11
N LYS A 181 -4.75 -24.40 -6.56
CA LYS A 181 -6.12 -24.73 -6.96
C LYS A 181 -7.17 -24.47 -5.87
N GLU A 182 -6.79 -24.63 -4.61
CA GLU A 182 -7.63 -24.43 -3.42
C GLU A 182 -8.30 -23.04 -3.42
N VAL A 183 -7.57 -21.99 -3.81
CA VAL A 183 -8.04 -20.58 -3.77
C VAL A 183 -8.57 -20.07 -5.10
N LEU A 184 -8.72 -20.95 -6.12
CA LEU A 184 -9.24 -20.57 -7.45
C LEU A 184 -10.76 -20.67 -7.56
N LYS A 185 -11.42 -21.32 -6.59
CA LYS A 185 -12.88 -21.49 -6.60
C LYS A 185 -13.60 -20.14 -6.62
N GLY A 186 -14.46 -19.95 -7.62
CA GLY A 186 -15.27 -18.73 -7.78
C GLY A 186 -14.53 -17.53 -8.39
N ARG A 187 -13.22 -17.66 -8.70
CA ARG A 187 -12.45 -16.56 -9.34
C ARG A 187 -12.86 -16.31 -10.80
N ASP A 188 -13.47 -17.29 -11.43
CA ASP A 188 -14.04 -17.17 -12.78
C ASP A 188 -15.29 -16.29 -12.84
N VAL A 189 -15.97 -16.02 -11.71
CA VAL A 189 -17.21 -15.23 -11.68
C VAL A 189 -17.00 -13.81 -12.20
N SER A 190 -15.90 -13.15 -11.84
CA SER A 190 -15.58 -11.80 -12.32
C SER A 190 -15.26 -11.76 -13.82
N ILE A 191 -14.69 -12.84 -14.35
CA ILE A 191 -14.44 -12.99 -15.79
C ILE A 191 -15.77 -13.23 -16.52
N ALA A 192 -16.60 -14.13 -15.99
CA ALA A 192 -17.92 -14.47 -16.54
C ALA A 192 -18.85 -13.24 -16.58
N ALA A 193 -18.82 -12.41 -15.54
CA ALA A 193 -19.64 -11.21 -15.45
C ALA A 193 -19.47 -10.24 -16.66
N VAL A 194 -18.28 -10.22 -17.27
CA VAL A 194 -18.02 -9.42 -18.48
C VAL A 194 -18.27 -10.22 -19.75
N SER A 195 -17.81 -11.48 -19.78
CA SER A 195 -17.90 -12.32 -21.00
C SER A 195 -19.32 -12.70 -21.39
N GLU A 196 -20.26 -12.74 -20.44
CA GLU A 196 -21.65 -13.15 -20.64
C GLU A 196 -22.60 -11.97 -20.95
N LEU A 197 -22.10 -10.73 -20.96
CA LEU A 197 -22.87 -9.54 -21.29
C LEU A 197 -23.42 -9.62 -22.72
N LYS A 198 -24.72 -9.30 -22.88
CA LYS A 198 -25.38 -9.21 -24.18
C LYS A 198 -25.45 -7.77 -24.70
N ASP A 199 -25.53 -6.82 -23.79
CA ASP A 199 -25.55 -5.39 -24.10
C ASP A 199 -24.27 -4.74 -23.60
N PRO A 200 -23.42 -4.20 -24.50
CA PRO A 200 -22.15 -3.57 -24.15
C PRO A 200 -22.34 -2.34 -23.22
N THR A 201 -23.52 -1.72 -23.18
CA THR A 201 -23.81 -0.58 -22.32
C THR A 201 -23.96 -0.95 -20.84
N GLN A 202 -24.17 -2.22 -20.55
CA GLN A 202 -24.22 -2.73 -19.17
C GLN A 202 -22.82 -3.02 -18.61
N SER A 203 -21.79 -2.94 -19.43
CA SER A 203 -20.41 -3.12 -19.00
C SER A 203 -19.93 -1.95 -18.16
N SER A 204 -19.19 -2.22 -17.06
CA SER A 204 -18.48 -1.18 -16.30
C SER A 204 -17.53 -0.36 -17.18
N PHE A 205 -17.00 -0.95 -18.26
CA PHE A 205 -16.16 -0.27 -19.25
C PHE A 205 -16.91 0.74 -20.13
N TYR A 206 -18.25 0.73 -20.14
CA TYR A 206 -19.05 1.72 -20.84
C TYR A 206 -19.44 2.93 -19.96
N LYS A 207 -19.34 2.82 -18.62
CA LYS A 207 -19.70 3.90 -17.68
C LYS A 207 -19.15 5.28 -18.04
N PRO A 208 -17.89 5.45 -18.51
CA PRO A 208 -17.38 6.76 -18.91
C PRO A 208 -18.20 7.46 -20.02
N PHE A 209 -18.89 6.68 -20.85
CA PHE A 209 -19.68 7.19 -21.98
C PHE A 209 -21.13 7.54 -21.61
N GLU A 210 -21.61 7.16 -20.42
CA GLU A 210 -22.97 7.51 -19.95
C GLU A 210 -23.10 9.00 -19.67
N LYS A 211 -22.08 9.60 -19.03
CA LYS A 211 -22.03 11.04 -18.70
C LYS A 211 -20.73 11.65 -19.22
N MET A 212 -20.74 12.02 -20.48
CA MET A 212 -19.61 12.71 -21.11
C MET A 212 -19.62 14.21 -20.78
N PRO A 213 -18.47 14.91 -20.86
CA PRO A 213 -18.38 16.34 -20.58
C PRO A 213 -19.37 17.17 -21.39
N THR A 214 -20.07 18.11 -20.77
CA THR A 214 -21.11 18.95 -21.41
C THR A 214 -20.56 19.87 -22.49
N GLY A 215 -19.24 20.14 -22.48
CA GLY A 215 -18.57 20.94 -23.52
C GLY A 215 -18.22 20.17 -24.79
N MET A 216 -18.44 18.85 -24.84
CA MET A 216 -18.15 18.01 -26.00
C MET A 216 -19.28 18.15 -27.04
N PRO A 217 -18.96 18.36 -28.34
CA PRO A 217 -19.96 18.37 -29.39
C PRO A 217 -20.79 17.08 -29.43
N ALA A 218 -22.10 17.17 -29.57
CA ALA A 218 -22.99 16.00 -29.55
C ALA A 218 -22.63 14.97 -30.62
N THR A 219 -22.22 15.41 -31.80
CA THR A 219 -21.76 14.55 -32.89
C THR A 219 -20.54 13.72 -32.50
N ASP A 220 -19.59 14.34 -31.80
CA ASP A 220 -18.39 13.64 -31.34
C ASP A 220 -18.72 12.64 -30.21
N ALA A 221 -19.56 13.05 -29.26
CA ALA A 221 -20.03 12.21 -28.20
C ALA A 221 -20.77 10.97 -28.73
N ASP A 222 -21.66 11.11 -29.69
CA ASP A 222 -22.40 9.99 -30.29
C ASP A 222 -21.49 9.08 -31.10
N LYS A 223 -20.52 9.63 -31.83
CA LYS A 223 -19.49 8.84 -32.50
C LYS A 223 -18.69 8.00 -31.51
N LEU A 224 -18.17 8.60 -30.45
CA LEU A 224 -17.39 7.92 -29.42
C LEU A 224 -18.20 6.83 -28.68
N ARG A 225 -19.47 7.09 -28.37
CA ARG A 225 -20.38 6.09 -27.81
C ARG A 225 -20.53 4.86 -28.71
N ASN A 226 -20.69 5.09 -30.03
CA ASN A 226 -20.81 4.00 -31.00
C ASN A 226 -19.50 3.21 -31.14
N GLU A 227 -18.36 3.89 -31.22
CA GLU A 227 -17.04 3.26 -31.27
C GLU A 227 -16.76 2.45 -30.00
N ALA A 228 -17.10 2.96 -28.81
CA ALA A 228 -16.98 2.25 -27.55
C ALA A 228 -17.83 0.98 -27.51
N LYS A 229 -19.12 1.05 -27.94
CA LYS A 229 -19.98 -0.13 -28.04
C LYS A 229 -19.38 -1.19 -28.97
N GLN A 230 -18.84 -0.79 -30.12
CA GLN A 230 -18.17 -1.71 -31.06
C GLN A 230 -16.90 -2.32 -30.44
N ALA A 231 -16.06 -1.53 -29.77
CA ALA A 231 -14.87 -2.04 -29.10
C ALA A 231 -15.22 -3.02 -27.97
N ILE A 232 -16.22 -2.68 -27.14
CA ILE A 232 -16.66 -3.56 -26.04
C ILE A 232 -17.25 -4.87 -26.59
N SER A 233 -18.22 -4.79 -27.54
CA SER A 233 -18.86 -5.99 -28.06
C SER A 233 -17.94 -6.85 -28.96
N GLY A 234 -17.11 -6.21 -29.79
CA GLY A 234 -16.29 -6.89 -30.79
C GLY A 234 -14.88 -7.27 -30.32
N LYS A 235 -14.39 -6.70 -29.22
CA LYS A 235 -13.02 -6.94 -28.72
C LYS A 235 -13.00 -7.36 -27.27
N LEU A 236 -13.55 -6.54 -26.35
CA LEU A 236 -13.45 -6.79 -24.92
C LEU A 236 -14.19 -8.06 -24.50
N ILE A 237 -15.49 -8.18 -24.80
CA ILE A 237 -16.32 -9.34 -24.44
C ILE A 237 -15.73 -10.65 -24.99
N PRO A 238 -15.32 -10.75 -26.26
CA PRO A 238 -14.66 -11.94 -26.77
C PRO A 238 -13.32 -12.26 -26.09
N ALA A 239 -12.54 -11.26 -25.70
CA ALA A 239 -11.29 -11.47 -24.97
C ALA A 239 -11.55 -12.08 -23.58
N PHE A 240 -12.56 -11.56 -22.85
CA PHE A 240 -12.99 -12.15 -21.58
C PHE A 240 -13.55 -13.58 -21.75
N ALA A 241 -14.27 -13.87 -22.84
CA ALA A 241 -14.75 -15.22 -23.13
C ALA A 241 -13.61 -16.21 -23.40
N ASN A 242 -12.56 -15.78 -24.12
CA ASN A 242 -11.36 -16.57 -24.32
C ASN A 242 -10.62 -16.83 -23.00
N LEU A 243 -10.46 -15.80 -22.18
CA LEU A 243 -9.85 -15.93 -20.85
C LEU A 243 -10.66 -16.88 -19.96
N LEU A 244 -12.00 -16.79 -19.94
CA LEU A 244 -12.87 -17.67 -19.18
C LEU A 244 -12.72 -19.14 -19.60
N THR A 245 -12.68 -19.37 -20.90
CA THR A 245 -12.47 -20.72 -21.48
C THR A 245 -11.13 -21.30 -21.05
N PHE A 246 -10.06 -20.53 -21.16
CA PHE A 246 -8.73 -20.94 -20.70
C PHE A 246 -8.72 -21.19 -19.18
N PHE A 247 -9.29 -20.28 -18.39
CA PHE A 247 -9.29 -20.36 -16.94
C PHE A 247 -10.00 -21.63 -16.44
N ARG A 248 -11.23 -21.89 -16.96
CA ARG A 248 -12.04 -23.06 -16.57
C ARG A 248 -11.48 -24.38 -17.07
N ASN A 249 -10.99 -24.43 -18.31
CA ASN A 249 -10.67 -25.69 -18.99
C ASN A 249 -9.19 -26.06 -18.93
N GLU A 250 -8.30 -25.10 -18.71
CA GLU A 250 -6.86 -25.35 -18.65
C GLU A 250 -6.25 -24.99 -17.30
N TYR A 251 -6.42 -23.73 -16.84
CA TYR A 251 -5.68 -23.21 -15.69
C TYR A 251 -6.12 -23.91 -14.39
N VAL A 252 -7.41 -23.85 -14.03
CA VAL A 252 -7.92 -24.43 -12.79
C VAL A 252 -7.69 -25.95 -12.71
N PRO A 253 -7.94 -26.76 -13.76
CA PRO A 253 -7.69 -28.19 -13.70
C PRO A 253 -6.23 -28.56 -13.45
N LYS A 254 -5.28 -27.80 -14.04
CA LYS A 254 -3.83 -28.07 -14.01
C LYS A 254 -3.06 -27.30 -12.95
N ALA A 255 -3.71 -26.37 -12.25
CA ALA A 255 -3.07 -25.60 -11.17
C ALA A 255 -2.56 -26.51 -10.05
N ARG A 256 -1.46 -26.11 -9.41
CA ARG A 256 -0.84 -26.86 -8.31
C ARG A 256 -1.83 -27.09 -7.17
N THR A 257 -1.68 -28.21 -6.46
CA THR A 257 -2.49 -28.57 -5.27
C THR A 257 -1.77 -28.26 -3.97
N THR A 258 -0.45 -28.08 -4.00
CA THR A 258 0.34 -27.70 -2.84
C THR A 258 0.15 -26.21 -2.53
N LEU A 259 0.04 -25.83 -1.26
CA LEU A 259 -0.15 -24.44 -0.84
C LEU A 259 1.19 -23.70 -0.68
N ALA A 260 2.19 -24.38 -0.14
CA ALA A 260 3.46 -23.78 0.22
C ALA A 260 4.19 -23.14 -0.97
N ALA A 261 4.65 -21.90 -0.80
CA ALA A 261 5.52 -21.25 -1.77
C ALA A 261 6.83 -22.02 -1.95
N GLU A 262 7.37 -22.61 -0.89
CA GLU A 262 8.59 -23.43 -0.94
C GLU A 262 8.44 -24.71 -1.77
N SER A 263 7.21 -25.14 -2.08
CA SER A 263 6.96 -26.29 -2.97
C SER A 263 7.02 -25.94 -4.46
N MET A 264 7.09 -24.66 -4.81
CA MET A 264 7.23 -24.22 -6.20
C MET A 264 8.67 -24.39 -6.72
N PRO A 265 8.89 -24.32 -8.05
CA PRO A 265 10.25 -24.25 -8.60
C PRO A 265 11.04 -23.10 -7.98
N ASP A 266 12.26 -23.39 -7.49
CA ASP A 266 13.09 -22.46 -6.72
C ASP A 266 12.40 -21.89 -5.45
N GLY A 267 11.40 -22.61 -4.92
CA GLY A 267 10.42 -22.13 -3.95
C GLY A 267 11.00 -21.56 -2.67
N LYS A 268 12.06 -22.17 -2.11
CA LYS A 268 12.74 -21.62 -0.91
C LYS A 268 13.38 -20.26 -1.20
N ALA A 269 14.07 -20.12 -2.32
CA ALA A 269 14.68 -18.87 -2.72
C ALA A 269 13.61 -17.83 -3.09
N PHE A 270 12.52 -18.27 -3.71
CA PHE A 270 11.37 -17.41 -4.03
C PHE A 270 10.72 -16.88 -2.74
N TYR A 271 10.39 -17.74 -1.77
CA TYR A 271 9.73 -17.30 -0.54
C TYR A 271 10.62 -16.37 0.29
N ARG A 272 11.94 -16.67 0.40
CA ARG A 272 12.90 -15.74 1.02
C ARG A 272 12.90 -14.37 0.32
N GLN A 273 12.85 -14.34 -1.02
CA GLN A 273 12.78 -13.09 -1.76
C GLN A 273 11.47 -12.34 -1.49
N GLN A 274 10.34 -13.05 -1.37
CA GLN A 274 9.08 -12.42 -1.01
C GLN A 274 9.13 -11.81 0.40
N ILE A 275 9.77 -12.48 1.36
CA ILE A 275 10.01 -11.90 2.69
C ILE A 275 10.81 -10.60 2.56
N ILE A 276 11.92 -10.60 1.81
CA ILE A 276 12.74 -9.39 1.59
C ILE A 276 11.93 -8.28 0.91
N GLU A 277 11.17 -8.61 -0.12
CA GLU A 277 10.38 -7.64 -0.89
C GLU A 277 9.37 -6.91 -0.01
N TYR A 278 8.60 -7.66 0.80
CA TYR A 278 7.51 -7.08 1.59
C TYR A 278 7.95 -6.54 2.94
N THR A 279 8.98 -7.13 3.56
CA THR A 279 9.44 -6.70 4.89
C THR A 279 10.68 -5.80 4.84
N THR A 280 11.39 -5.80 3.73
CA THR A 280 12.72 -5.18 3.55
C THR A 280 13.81 -5.76 4.47
N LEU A 281 13.53 -6.89 5.10
CA LEU A 281 14.42 -7.59 6.03
C LEU A 281 14.74 -8.99 5.50
N ASP A 282 15.99 -9.40 5.58
CA ASP A 282 16.41 -10.75 5.24
C ASP A 282 16.32 -11.64 6.49
N LEU A 283 15.09 -12.03 6.84
CA LEU A 283 14.79 -12.85 8.00
C LEU A 283 14.47 -14.29 7.60
N ASP A 284 14.91 -15.20 8.44
CA ASP A 284 14.56 -16.62 8.32
C ASP A 284 13.09 -16.87 8.70
N PRO A 285 12.33 -17.69 7.94
CA PRO A 285 10.92 -17.98 8.23
C PRO A 285 10.67 -18.54 9.64
N ASP A 286 11.56 -19.38 10.17
CA ASP A 286 11.43 -19.92 11.55
C ASP A 286 11.53 -18.79 12.59
N THR A 287 12.43 -17.83 12.37
CA THR A 287 12.56 -16.64 13.22
C THR A 287 11.27 -15.81 13.19
N ILE A 288 10.69 -15.58 12.01
CA ILE A 288 9.43 -14.83 11.86
C ILE A 288 8.28 -15.57 12.56
N HIS A 289 8.18 -16.90 12.37
CA HIS A 289 7.17 -17.72 13.01
C HIS A 289 7.24 -17.62 14.54
N LYS A 290 8.45 -17.72 15.10
CA LYS A 290 8.69 -17.58 16.54
C LYS A 290 8.27 -16.21 17.06
N VAL A 291 8.66 -15.12 16.39
CA VAL A 291 8.23 -13.76 16.73
C VAL A 291 6.71 -13.68 16.72
N GLY A 292 6.05 -14.24 15.69
CA GLY A 292 4.59 -14.30 15.61
C GLY A 292 3.95 -15.00 16.81
N MET A 293 4.45 -16.16 17.20
CA MET A 293 3.94 -16.91 18.36
C MET A 293 4.14 -16.15 19.69
N GLU A 294 5.26 -15.45 19.84
CA GLU A 294 5.52 -14.61 21.02
C GLU A 294 4.55 -13.43 21.09
N GLN A 295 4.29 -12.74 19.97
CA GLN A 295 3.32 -11.64 19.91
C GLN A 295 1.90 -12.15 20.15
N VAL A 296 1.50 -13.28 19.57
CA VAL A 296 0.19 -13.90 19.83
C VAL A 296 -0.01 -14.17 21.32
N ALA A 297 0.98 -14.76 21.99
CA ALA A 297 0.89 -15.05 23.42
C ALA A 297 0.76 -13.76 24.26
N LYS A 298 1.54 -12.71 23.94
CA LYS A 298 1.51 -11.41 24.60
C LYS A 298 0.15 -10.73 24.44
N ILE A 299 -0.33 -10.62 23.20
CA ILE A 299 -1.60 -9.94 22.89
C ILE A 299 -2.78 -10.73 23.49
N HIS A 300 -2.74 -12.07 23.47
CA HIS A 300 -3.77 -12.90 24.09
C HIS A 300 -3.93 -12.60 25.59
N ALA A 301 -2.82 -12.45 26.32
CA ALA A 301 -2.87 -12.07 27.73
C ALA A 301 -3.57 -10.72 27.96
N GLU A 302 -3.29 -9.73 27.09
CA GLU A 302 -3.96 -8.42 27.15
C GLU A 302 -5.44 -8.50 26.78
N MET A 303 -5.81 -9.32 25.77
CA MET A 303 -7.20 -9.58 25.40
C MET A 303 -8.00 -10.21 26.54
N VAL A 304 -7.43 -11.21 27.22
CA VAL A 304 -8.08 -11.85 28.40
C VAL A 304 -8.31 -10.84 29.51
N LYS A 305 -7.34 -9.98 29.81
CA LYS A 305 -7.50 -8.89 30.79
C LYS A 305 -8.61 -7.91 30.36
N THR A 306 -8.64 -7.51 29.09
CA THR A 306 -9.64 -6.59 28.57
C THR A 306 -11.03 -7.22 28.57
N MET A 307 -11.15 -8.52 28.27
CA MET A 307 -12.40 -9.26 28.42
C MET A 307 -12.94 -9.18 29.87
N GLN A 308 -12.07 -9.38 30.86
CA GLN A 308 -12.46 -9.30 32.28
C GLN A 308 -12.99 -7.89 32.65
N GLU A 309 -12.43 -6.82 32.07
CA GLU A 309 -12.88 -5.45 32.27
C GLU A 309 -14.29 -5.19 31.70
N THR A 310 -14.76 -5.96 30.71
CA THR A 310 -16.15 -5.90 30.24
C THR A 310 -17.18 -6.47 31.22
N GLY A 311 -16.70 -7.25 32.22
CA GLY A 311 -17.57 -7.97 33.14
C GLY A 311 -18.18 -9.27 32.59
N PHE A 312 -17.80 -9.68 31.38
CA PHE A 312 -18.29 -10.91 30.75
C PHE A 312 -17.95 -12.16 31.61
N LYS A 313 -18.94 -13.09 31.70
CA LYS A 313 -18.83 -14.30 32.53
C LYS A 313 -18.81 -15.55 31.66
N GLY A 314 -17.76 -15.85 31.02
CA GLY A 314 -17.59 -17.02 30.17
C GLY A 314 -16.12 -17.24 29.85
N SER A 315 -15.84 -18.26 29.06
CA SER A 315 -14.51 -18.51 28.51
C SER A 315 -14.13 -17.45 27.45
N PHE A 316 -12.86 -17.41 27.08
CA PHE A 316 -12.39 -16.55 25.99
C PHE A 316 -13.11 -16.89 24.66
N ALA A 317 -13.32 -18.18 24.37
CA ALA A 317 -14.06 -18.62 23.20
C ALA A 317 -15.53 -18.15 23.21
N ASP A 318 -16.19 -18.22 24.38
CA ASP A 318 -17.57 -17.69 24.53
C ASP A 318 -17.62 -16.18 24.29
N PHE A 319 -16.59 -15.46 24.73
CA PHE A 319 -16.50 -14.02 24.50
C PHE A 319 -16.30 -13.67 23.02
N LEU A 320 -15.43 -14.39 22.32
CA LEU A 320 -15.27 -14.22 20.87
C LEU A 320 -16.59 -14.51 20.13
N HIS A 321 -17.32 -15.55 20.53
CA HIS A 321 -18.62 -15.87 19.98
C HIS A 321 -19.64 -14.76 20.25
N PHE A 322 -19.69 -14.26 21.49
CA PHE A 322 -20.57 -13.14 21.88
C PHE A 322 -20.29 -11.89 21.02
N LEU A 323 -19.03 -11.54 20.83
CA LEU A 323 -18.65 -10.38 20.00
C LEU A 323 -19.07 -10.54 18.54
N ARG A 324 -19.03 -11.77 18.00
CA ARG A 324 -19.42 -12.04 16.60
C ARG A 324 -20.92 -12.07 16.39
N THR A 325 -21.73 -12.31 17.43
CA THR A 325 -23.16 -12.65 17.27
C THR A 325 -24.12 -11.65 17.91
N ASP A 326 -23.68 -10.87 18.92
CA ASP A 326 -24.57 -9.95 19.59
C ASP A 326 -24.85 -8.70 18.74
N PRO A 327 -26.14 -8.39 18.44
CA PRO A 327 -26.54 -7.29 17.57
C PRO A 327 -26.09 -5.90 18.04
N GLN A 328 -25.76 -5.71 19.32
CA GLN A 328 -25.30 -4.43 19.85
C GLN A 328 -24.03 -3.93 19.19
N PHE A 329 -23.24 -4.84 18.63
CA PHE A 329 -21.93 -4.54 18.03
C PHE A 329 -22.01 -4.19 16.54
N TYR A 330 -23.20 -4.12 15.94
CA TYR A 330 -23.35 -3.93 14.51
C TYR A 330 -24.23 -2.73 14.18
N ALA A 331 -23.82 -1.98 13.16
CA ALA A 331 -24.66 -0.90 12.62
C ALA A 331 -25.92 -1.47 11.97
N LYS A 332 -27.01 -0.74 12.09
CA LYS A 332 -28.31 -1.13 11.50
C LYS A 332 -28.46 -0.66 10.05
N THR A 333 -27.72 0.36 9.66
CA THR A 333 -27.73 0.93 8.31
C THR A 333 -26.33 1.30 7.84
N PRO A 334 -26.07 1.34 6.52
CA PRO A 334 -24.84 1.87 5.96
C PRO A 334 -24.50 3.27 6.46
N ASP A 335 -25.49 4.15 6.55
CA ASP A 335 -25.31 5.53 7.02
C ASP A 335 -24.88 5.58 8.49
N GLU A 336 -25.40 4.69 9.34
CA GLU A 336 -24.97 4.61 10.73
C GLU A 336 -23.47 4.25 10.81
N LEU A 337 -23.01 3.27 10.02
CA LEU A 337 -21.60 2.90 9.98
C LEU A 337 -20.72 4.07 9.54
N LEU A 338 -21.12 4.79 8.47
CA LEU A 338 -20.40 5.95 7.97
C LEU A 338 -20.37 7.12 8.98
N MET A 339 -21.50 7.39 9.65
CA MET A 339 -21.57 8.43 10.69
C MET A 339 -20.64 8.11 11.87
N ARG A 340 -20.60 6.86 12.32
CA ARG A 340 -19.70 6.44 13.41
C ARG A 340 -18.24 6.53 12.99
N THR A 341 -17.91 6.12 11.77
CA THR A 341 -16.58 6.26 11.20
C THR A 341 -16.13 7.72 11.16
N ALA A 342 -17.00 8.61 10.66
CA ALA A 342 -16.73 10.05 10.60
C ALA A 342 -16.56 10.66 11.99
N TRP A 343 -17.35 10.21 12.97
CA TRP A 343 -17.22 10.65 14.35
C TRP A 343 -15.86 10.28 14.95
N VAL A 344 -15.41 9.03 14.76
CA VAL A 344 -14.07 8.60 15.21
C VAL A 344 -13.00 9.45 14.56
N ALA A 345 -13.05 9.64 13.25
CA ALA A 345 -12.08 10.47 12.52
C ALA A 345 -12.02 11.92 13.09
N LYS A 346 -13.17 12.48 13.45
CA LYS A 346 -13.21 13.83 14.09
C LYS A 346 -12.64 13.87 15.50
N GLN A 347 -12.78 12.80 16.27
CA GLN A 347 -12.11 12.70 17.57
C GLN A 347 -10.58 12.65 17.41
N VAL A 348 -10.10 11.92 16.41
CA VAL A 348 -8.67 11.86 16.07
C VAL A 348 -8.15 13.23 15.64
N ASP A 349 -8.86 13.95 14.77
CA ASP A 349 -8.48 15.31 14.33
C ASP A 349 -8.16 16.25 15.53
N ALA A 350 -8.89 16.11 16.63
CA ALA A 350 -8.69 16.92 17.84
C ALA A 350 -7.37 16.59 18.58
N GLN A 351 -6.75 15.46 18.31
CA GLN A 351 -5.51 15.02 18.96
C GLN A 351 -4.27 15.20 18.05
N LEU A 352 -4.44 15.26 16.73
CA LEU A 352 -3.31 15.26 15.78
C LEU A 352 -2.23 16.28 16.08
N GLY A 353 -2.59 17.50 16.48
CA GLY A 353 -1.61 18.56 16.82
C GLY A 353 -0.78 18.29 18.08
N LYS A 354 -1.13 17.27 18.89
CA LYS A 354 -0.34 16.84 20.05
C LYS A 354 0.72 15.79 19.65
N GLU A 355 0.42 15.05 18.58
CA GLU A 355 1.22 13.93 18.13
C GLU A 355 2.13 14.29 16.94
N PHE A 356 1.77 15.32 16.16
CA PHE A 356 2.45 15.70 14.91
C PHE A 356 2.77 17.19 14.93
N GLY A 357 3.99 17.55 14.53
CA GLY A 357 4.40 18.94 14.33
C GLY A 357 3.88 19.47 12.98
N ARG A 358 3.77 18.59 11.98
CA ARG A 358 3.26 18.92 10.66
C ARG A 358 2.08 18.05 10.26
N LEU A 359 1.08 18.66 9.62
CA LEU A 359 -0.10 18.00 9.05
C LEU A 359 -0.18 18.30 7.55
N PRO A 360 -0.65 17.35 6.73
CA PRO A 360 -0.79 17.58 5.29
C PRO A 360 -1.90 18.61 5.01
N ARG A 361 -1.76 19.33 3.91
CA ARG A 361 -2.80 20.24 3.40
C ARG A 361 -3.99 19.47 2.83
N GLN A 362 -3.71 18.31 2.22
CA GLN A 362 -4.76 17.47 1.66
C GLN A 362 -5.62 16.87 2.77
N ARG A 363 -6.93 17.08 2.67
CA ARG A 363 -7.95 16.43 3.52
C ARG A 363 -8.41 15.15 2.85
N PHE A 364 -9.11 14.29 3.60
CA PHE A 364 -9.71 13.09 3.06
C PHE A 364 -11.24 13.09 3.25
N ALA A 365 -11.94 12.43 2.32
CA ALA A 365 -13.36 12.14 2.43
C ALA A 365 -13.55 10.69 2.92
N ILE A 366 -14.61 10.47 3.68
CA ILE A 366 -15.08 9.13 4.06
C ILE A 366 -16.27 8.80 3.16
N VAL A 367 -16.12 7.77 2.33
CA VAL A 367 -17.10 7.39 1.32
C VAL A 367 -17.32 5.87 1.31
N PRO A 368 -18.51 5.38 0.97
CA PRO A 368 -18.73 3.96 0.85
C PRO A 368 -17.94 3.37 -0.32
N VAL A 369 -17.51 2.12 -0.18
CA VAL A 369 -17.01 1.34 -1.31
C VAL A 369 -18.08 1.26 -2.38
N PRO A 370 -17.75 1.45 -3.69
CA PRO A 370 -18.71 1.31 -4.77
C PRO A 370 -19.46 -0.04 -4.74
N ALA A 371 -20.77 -0.01 -4.93
CA ALA A 371 -21.65 -1.16 -4.71
C ALA A 371 -21.33 -2.38 -5.59
N ASP A 372 -20.77 -2.15 -6.76
CA ASP A 372 -20.38 -3.19 -7.73
C ASP A 372 -19.15 -4.01 -7.29
N ILE A 373 -18.27 -3.41 -6.48
CA ILE A 373 -17.07 -4.10 -5.95
C ILE A 373 -17.18 -4.44 -4.46
N ALA A 374 -18.10 -3.83 -3.72
CA ALA A 374 -18.23 -3.97 -2.28
C ALA A 374 -18.34 -5.43 -1.78
N PRO A 375 -19.03 -6.38 -2.48
CA PRO A 375 -19.09 -7.79 -2.07
C PRO A 375 -17.73 -8.51 -2.02
N TYR A 376 -16.76 -8.02 -2.76
CA TYR A 376 -15.43 -8.61 -2.92
C TYR A 376 -14.31 -7.77 -2.30
N TYR A 377 -14.67 -6.64 -1.71
CA TYR A 377 -13.74 -5.67 -1.16
C TYR A 377 -13.47 -5.92 0.33
N THR A 378 -12.29 -5.51 0.80
CA THR A 378 -11.93 -5.52 2.23
C THR A 378 -12.80 -4.58 3.06
N SER A 379 -12.63 -4.57 4.37
CA SER A 379 -13.41 -3.75 5.32
C SER A 379 -13.28 -2.24 5.07
N GLY A 380 -12.13 -1.78 4.61
CA GLY A 380 -11.85 -0.39 4.25
C GLY A 380 -10.52 -0.27 3.55
N ARG A 381 -10.26 0.90 2.95
CA ARG A 381 -8.96 1.25 2.37
C ARG A 381 -8.74 2.75 2.40
N GLY A 382 -7.62 3.16 2.98
CA GLY A 382 -7.13 4.53 2.97
C GLY A 382 -6.30 4.86 1.75
N GLY A 383 -6.39 6.12 1.32
CA GLY A 383 -5.58 6.68 0.25
C GLY A 383 -5.42 8.20 0.45
N ALA A 384 -4.54 8.81 -0.34
CA ALA A 384 -4.44 10.26 -0.35
C ALA A 384 -5.79 10.87 -0.78
N GLY A 385 -6.45 11.56 0.16
CA GLY A 385 -7.73 12.24 -0.08
C GLY A 385 -8.99 11.39 0.09
N THR A 386 -8.91 10.07 0.33
CA THR A 386 -10.09 9.22 0.46
C THR A 386 -9.89 8.07 1.45
N TYR A 387 -10.88 7.85 2.30
CA TYR A 387 -11.05 6.63 3.07
C TYR A 387 -12.33 5.92 2.60
N LEU A 388 -12.18 4.78 1.94
CA LEU A 388 -13.26 3.90 1.49
C LEU A 388 -13.69 3.02 2.67
N VAL A 389 -14.98 3.03 2.99
CA VAL A 389 -15.58 2.18 4.05
C VAL A 389 -16.52 1.18 3.40
N ASN A 390 -16.30 -0.10 3.64
CA ASN A 390 -17.17 -1.12 3.08
C ASN A 390 -18.45 -1.27 3.90
N THR A 391 -19.56 -0.79 3.36
CA THR A 391 -20.89 -0.86 3.97
C THR A 391 -21.69 -2.10 3.55
N TYR A 392 -21.12 -2.97 2.73
CA TYR A 392 -21.73 -4.25 2.34
C TYR A 392 -21.59 -5.25 3.49
N ASP A 393 -22.66 -6.03 3.74
CA ASP A 393 -22.71 -7.07 4.76
C ASP A 393 -22.37 -6.53 6.18
N LEU A 394 -23.23 -5.66 6.70
CA LEU A 394 -23.03 -5.02 8.02
C LEU A 394 -22.76 -6.00 9.17
N PRO A 395 -23.32 -7.24 9.20
CA PRO A 395 -22.95 -8.25 10.20
C PRO A 395 -21.47 -8.66 10.19
N SER A 396 -20.74 -8.37 9.13
CA SER A 396 -19.29 -8.57 9.06
C SER A 396 -18.48 -7.32 9.43
N ARG A 397 -19.13 -6.24 9.91
CA ARG A 397 -18.52 -4.94 10.20
C ARG A 397 -18.77 -4.51 11.65
N PRO A 398 -18.12 -5.18 12.64
CA PRO A 398 -18.39 -4.87 14.03
C PRO A 398 -17.89 -3.48 14.41
N LEU A 399 -18.72 -2.74 15.15
CA LEU A 399 -18.46 -1.36 15.57
C LEU A 399 -17.26 -1.24 16.52
N TYR A 400 -16.93 -2.30 17.26
CA TYR A 400 -15.78 -2.27 18.17
C TYR A 400 -14.42 -2.28 17.42
N ASN A 401 -14.35 -2.78 16.20
CA ASN A 401 -13.15 -2.74 15.36
C ASN A 401 -12.99 -1.39 14.62
N MET A 402 -14.09 -0.67 14.43
CA MET A 402 -14.11 0.52 13.57
C MET A 402 -13.17 1.63 14.01
N PRO A 403 -12.96 1.91 15.33
CA PRO A 403 -11.98 2.92 15.73
C PRO A 403 -10.56 2.57 15.27
N ALA A 404 -10.13 1.32 15.43
CA ALA A 404 -8.80 0.87 14.98
C ALA A 404 -8.68 0.94 13.45
N LEU A 405 -9.68 0.46 12.71
CA LEU A 405 -9.71 0.57 11.25
C LEU A 405 -9.64 2.04 10.79
N THR A 406 -10.38 2.93 11.44
CA THR A 406 -10.37 4.35 11.09
C THR A 406 -9.00 4.99 11.31
N LEU A 407 -8.32 4.67 12.41
CA LEU A 407 -6.94 5.13 12.67
C LEU A 407 -5.96 4.60 11.61
N HIS A 408 -6.10 3.33 11.21
CA HIS A 408 -5.26 2.70 10.20
C HIS A 408 -5.44 3.33 8.81
N GLU A 409 -6.69 3.44 8.36
CA GLU A 409 -6.98 3.82 6.98
C GLU A 409 -7.04 5.34 6.77
N SER A 410 -7.38 6.11 7.82
CA SER A 410 -7.49 7.56 7.67
C SER A 410 -6.30 8.32 8.27
N ALA A 411 -6.51 9.16 9.26
CA ALA A 411 -5.48 9.85 10.04
C ALA A 411 -5.40 9.21 11.45
N PRO A 412 -4.18 9.01 11.97
CA PRO A 412 -2.87 9.35 11.40
C PRO A 412 -2.30 8.32 10.41
N GLY A 413 -3.05 7.26 10.05
CA GLY A 413 -2.61 6.18 9.19
C GLY A 413 -2.47 6.58 7.71
N HIS A 414 -2.95 5.70 6.81
CA HIS A 414 -2.67 5.78 5.38
C HIS A 414 -3.03 7.11 4.71
N SER A 415 -4.21 7.69 4.99
CA SER A 415 -4.59 8.95 4.33
C SER A 415 -3.66 10.10 4.69
N LEU A 416 -3.23 10.19 5.96
CA LEU A 416 -2.26 11.21 6.39
C LEU A 416 -0.87 10.92 5.82
N GLN A 417 -0.38 9.68 5.94
CA GLN A 417 0.94 9.26 5.47
C GLN A 417 1.12 9.51 3.97
N LEU A 418 0.16 9.07 3.15
CA LEU A 418 0.22 9.23 1.69
C LEU A 418 0.09 10.69 1.27
N ALA A 419 -0.75 11.48 1.97
CA ALA A 419 -0.83 12.92 1.72
C ALA A 419 0.48 13.64 2.06
N MET A 420 1.12 13.28 3.17
CA MET A 420 2.44 13.82 3.54
C MET A 420 3.51 13.47 2.49
N ALA A 421 3.52 12.23 2.00
CA ALA A 421 4.46 11.81 0.96
C ALA A 421 4.23 12.56 -0.36
N ALA A 422 2.98 12.74 -0.79
CA ALA A 422 2.62 13.45 -2.01
C ALA A 422 3.02 14.94 -1.98
N GLU A 423 3.07 15.56 -0.80
CA GLU A 423 3.47 16.96 -0.62
C GLU A 423 4.98 17.18 -0.59
N GLN A 424 5.80 16.14 -0.71
CA GLN A 424 7.26 16.23 -0.70
C GLN A 424 7.82 16.49 -2.10
N HIS A 425 7.54 17.67 -2.64
CA HIS A 425 7.89 18.04 -4.03
C HIS A 425 9.40 18.05 -4.35
N GLY A 426 10.27 18.07 -3.34
CA GLY A 426 11.74 17.99 -3.52
C GLY A 426 12.27 16.59 -3.77
N GLN A 427 11.46 15.54 -3.53
CA GLN A 427 11.90 14.16 -3.73
C GLN A 427 11.67 13.70 -5.20
N PRO A 428 12.54 12.81 -5.72
CA PRO A 428 12.34 12.18 -7.03
C PRO A 428 11.01 11.41 -7.11
N ASP A 429 10.45 11.28 -8.32
CA ASP A 429 9.18 10.63 -8.54
C ASP A 429 9.14 9.18 -8.03
N PHE A 430 10.20 8.40 -8.24
CA PHE A 430 10.29 7.03 -7.75
C PHE A 430 10.19 6.91 -6.21
N ARG A 431 10.49 8.00 -5.47
CA ARG A 431 10.31 8.10 -4.02
C ARG A 431 8.86 8.43 -3.66
N ARG A 432 8.28 9.42 -4.34
CA ARG A 432 6.92 9.91 -4.08
C ARG A 432 5.83 8.92 -4.48
N GLU A 433 6.09 8.15 -5.54
CA GLU A 433 5.15 7.16 -6.09
C GLU A 433 5.42 5.75 -5.58
N GLY A 434 6.56 5.51 -4.95
CA GLY A 434 6.93 4.21 -4.40
C GLY A 434 6.21 3.91 -3.08
N TYR A 435 5.70 2.68 -2.95
CA TYR A 435 5.12 2.17 -1.71
C TYR A 435 5.89 0.95 -1.21
N ILE A 436 6.42 1.02 0.00
CA ILE A 436 7.10 -0.09 0.67
C ILE A 436 6.19 -0.61 1.77
N SER A 437 5.73 -1.86 1.59
CA SER A 437 4.67 -2.45 2.40
C SER A 437 4.98 -2.41 3.90
N ALA A 438 6.18 -2.81 4.31
CA ALA A 438 6.54 -2.81 5.74
C ALA A 438 6.53 -1.42 6.37
N TYR A 439 6.91 -0.39 5.62
CA TYR A 439 6.83 0.99 6.10
C TYR A 439 5.38 1.46 6.20
N GLY A 440 4.59 1.28 5.13
CA GLY A 440 3.22 1.77 5.05
C GLY A 440 2.29 1.06 6.03
N GLU A 441 2.29 -0.27 6.02
CA GLU A 441 1.44 -1.09 6.88
C GLU A 441 1.89 -1.07 8.34
N GLY A 442 3.21 -1.02 8.57
CA GLY A 442 3.77 -0.84 9.90
C GLY A 442 3.34 0.48 10.52
N TRP A 443 3.30 1.56 9.74
CA TRP A 443 2.78 2.85 10.17
C TRP A 443 1.27 2.79 10.44
N GLY A 444 0.48 2.09 9.60
CA GLY A 444 -0.94 1.87 9.83
C GLY A 444 -1.22 1.21 11.18
N LEU A 445 -0.50 0.12 11.52
CA LEU A 445 -0.60 -0.54 12.83
C LEU A 445 -0.11 0.35 13.98
N TYR A 446 0.96 1.08 13.77
CA TYR A 446 1.45 2.05 14.75
C TYR A 446 0.41 3.16 15.00
N SER A 447 -0.33 3.57 13.98
CA SER A 447 -1.44 4.52 14.11
C SER A 447 -2.60 3.95 14.96
N GLU A 448 -2.90 2.67 14.83
CA GLU A 448 -3.85 1.97 15.73
C GLU A 448 -3.35 1.99 17.18
N TYR A 449 -2.05 1.75 17.41
CA TYR A 449 -1.44 1.82 18.74
C TYR A 449 -1.55 3.22 19.35
N LEU A 450 -1.31 4.28 18.56
CA LEU A 450 -1.46 5.68 19.01
C LEU A 450 -2.89 6.00 19.48
N GLY A 451 -3.89 5.26 19.01
CA GLY A 451 -5.27 5.38 19.50
C GLY A 451 -5.42 5.18 21.01
N ASN A 452 -4.53 4.40 21.66
CA ASN A 452 -4.49 4.26 23.10
C ASN A 452 -3.99 5.56 23.78
N GLU A 453 -2.92 6.16 23.26
CA GLU A 453 -2.33 7.39 23.80
C GLU A 453 -3.22 8.60 23.54
N MET A 454 -3.85 8.67 22.38
CA MET A 454 -4.84 9.69 22.03
C MET A 454 -6.19 9.49 22.75
N GLY A 455 -6.39 8.37 23.47
CA GLY A 455 -7.62 8.07 24.17
C GLY A 455 -8.82 7.90 23.24
N ILE A 456 -8.65 7.30 22.07
CA ILE A 456 -9.71 7.06 21.09
C ILE A 456 -10.60 5.87 21.49
N TYR A 457 -10.02 4.83 22.06
CA TYR A 457 -10.75 3.66 22.55
C TYR A 457 -11.45 3.95 23.87
N LYS A 458 -12.76 4.22 23.84
CA LYS A 458 -13.53 4.71 24.99
C LYS A 458 -14.07 3.60 25.88
N THR A 459 -14.22 2.40 25.33
CA THR A 459 -14.81 1.26 26.02
C THR A 459 -13.86 0.06 25.99
N PRO A 460 -13.99 -0.90 26.95
CA PRO A 460 -13.24 -2.15 26.87
C PRO A 460 -13.49 -2.92 25.57
N TYR A 461 -14.69 -2.79 24.97
CA TYR A 461 -15.00 -3.42 23.68
C TYR A 461 -14.19 -2.82 22.53
N GLU A 462 -14.09 -1.49 22.44
CA GLU A 462 -13.26 -0.82 21.43
C GLU A 462 -11.78 -1.11 21.62
N ARG A 463 -11.31 -1.21 22.88
CA ARG A 463 -9.94 -1.64 23.17
C ARG A 463 -9.71 -3.10 22.79
N PHE A 464 -10.70 -3.98 22.99
CA PHE A 464 -10.65 -5.35 22.52
C PHE A 464 -10.66 -5.42 20.97
N GLY A 465 -11.39 -4.54 20.32
CA GLY A 465 -11.37 -4.39 18.85
C GLY A 465 -9.97 -4.02 18.32
N TYR A 466 -9.31 -3.06 18.96
CA TYR A 466 -7.91 -2.75 18.67
C TYR A 466 -7.00 -3.99 18.88
N LEU A 467 -7.12 -4.67 20.02
CA LEU A 467 -6.35 -5.88 20.29
C LEU A 467 -6.66 -7.02 19.31
N THR A 468 -7.90 -7.13 18.82
CA THR A 468 -8.26 -8.07 17.74
C THR A 468 -7.50 -7.76 16.46
N TYR A 469 -7.30 -6.48 16.12
CA TYR A 469 -6.54 -6.07 14.94
C TYR A 469 -5.04 -6.31 15.13
N GLN A 470 -4.49 -6.04 16.30
CA GLN A 470 -3.10 -6.40 16.63
C GLN A 470 -2.91 -7.92 16.59
N MET A 471 -3.81 -8.69 17.19
CA MET A 471 -3.77 -10.16 17.16
C MET A 471 -3.85 -10.70 15.73
N TRP A 472 -4.72 -10.12 14.91
CA TRP A 472 -4.81 -10.50 13.50
C TRP A 472 -3.45 -10.39 12.79
N ARG A 473 -2.72 -9.28 13.01
CA ARG A 473 -1.42 -9.04 12.36
C ARG A 473 -0.32 -9.93 12.95
N ALA A 474 -0.34 -10.19 14.24
CA ALA A 474 0.55 -11.18 14.86
C ALA A 474 0.29 -12.60 14.32
N CYS A 475 -0.99 -13.00 14.16
CA CYS A 475 -1.36 -14.27 13.54
C CYS A 475 -0.87 -14.38 12.09
N ARG A 476 -0.77 -13.28 11.33
CA ARG A 476 -0.23 -13.29 9.97
C ARG A 476 1.20 -13.80 9.91
N LEU A 477 2.06 -13.45 10.89
CA LEU A 477 3.43 -13.97 10.96
C LEU A 477 3.46 -15.50 11.10
N VAL A 478 2.53 -16.02 11.90
CA VAL A 478 2.42 -17.46 12.17
C VAL A 478 1.83 -18.20 10.97
N VAL A 479 0.75 -17.67 10.39
CA VAL A 479 -0.01 -18.35 9.35
C VAL A 479 0.72 -18.31 8.00
N ASP A 480 1.31 -17.18 7.61
CA ASP A 480 2.06 -17.06 6.36
C ASP A 480 3.26 -18.03 6.35
N THR A 481 4.08 -18.01 7.41
CA THR A 481 5.20 -18.94 7.56
C THR A 481 4.73 -20.38 7.76
N GLY A 482 3.63 -20.58 8.48
CA GLY A 482 2.98 -21.88 8.65
C GLY A 482 2.61 -22.51 7.30
N ILE A 483 1.97 -21.77 6.42
CA ILE A 483 1.58 -22.23 5.09
C ILE A 483 2.79 -22.44 4.19
N HIS A 484 3.63 -21.40 4.05
CA HIS A 484 4.63 -21.35 2.98
C HIS A 484 5.94 -22.05 3.31
N HIS A 485 6.27 -22.23 4.60
CA HIS A 485 7.47 -22.88 5.09
C HIS A 485 7.16 -24.20 5.80
N LEU A 486 6.22 -24.21 6.76
CA LEU A 486 5.91 -25.41 7.57
C LEU A 486 4.87 -26.35 6.94
N GLY A 487 4.27 -25.97 5.80
CA GLY A 487 3.34 -26.82 5.05
C GLY A 487 1.95 -26.96 5.68
N TRP A 488 1.48 -25.94 6.42
CA TRP A 488 0.13 -25.94 6.97
C TRP A 488 -0.94 -26.02 5.88
N THR A 489 -2.01 -26.74 6.21
CA THR A 489 -3.23 -26.77 5.40
C THR A 489 -4.01 -25.45 5.57
N ARG A 490 -4.90 -25.15 4.62
CA ARG A 490 -5.84 -24.03 4.72
C ARG A 490 -6.67 -24.10 6.01
N GLN A 491 -7.12 -25.30 6.41
CA GLN A 491 -7.93 -25.48 7.61
C GLN A 491 -7.14 -25.17 8.88
N GLN A 492 -5.88 -25.61 8.99
CA GLN A 492 -5.02 -25.27 10.14
C GLN A 492 -4.84 -23.76 10.28
N ALA A 493 -4.67 -23.04 9.17
CA ALA A 493 -4.59 -21.58 9.15
C ALA A 493 -5.90 -20.92 9.62
N ILE A 494 -7.05 -21.40 9.13
CA ILE A 494 -8.38 -20.93 9.55
C ILE A 494 -8.60 -21.19 11.05
N ASP A 495 -8.30 -22.41 11.52
CA ASP A 495 -8.50 -22.78 12.93
C ASP A 495 -7.65 -21.90 13.86
N PHE A 496 -6.40 -21.64 13.47
CA PHE A 496 -5.51 -20.77 14.24
C PHE A 496 -6.06 -19.34 14.34
N MET A 497 -6.52 -18.76 13.22
CA MET A 497 -7.12 -17.43 13.18
C MET A 497 -8.43 -17.36 13.99
N THR A 498 -9.28 -18.37 13.87
CA THR A 498 -10.58 -18.43 14.55
C THR A 498 -10.44 -18.51 16.07
N GLN A 499 -9.45 -19.23 16.56
CA GLN A 499 -9.18 -19.38 18.00
C GLN A 499 -8.62 -18.12 18.64
N ASN A 500 -7.93 -17.28 17.87
CA ASN A 500 -7.18 -16.14 18.40
C ASN A 500 -7.84 -14.77 18.13
N THR A 501 -8.78 -14.65 17.17
CA THR A 501 -9.33 -13.36 16.76
C THR A 501 -10.85 -13.32 16.86
N ALA A 502 -11.44 -12.13 16.99
CA ALA A 502 -12.89 -11.90 16.88
C ALA A 502 -13.35 -11.54 15.45
N LEU A 503 -12.51 -11.80 14.43
CA LEU A 503 -12.89 -11.61 13.04
C LEU A 503 -14.02 -12.56 12.64
N SER A 504 -14.85 -12.14 11.68
CA SER A 504 -15.89 -13.02 11.14
C SER A 504 -15.30 -14.20 10.37
N ASP A 505 -16.02 -15.33 10.34
CA ASP A 505 -15.57 -16.54 9.63
C ASP A 505 -15.29 -16.25 8.14
N ARG A 506 -16.11 -15.37 7.53
CA ARG A 506 -15.91 -14.92 6.15
C ARG A 506 -14.61 -14.16 5.97
N GLU A 507 -14.31 -13.25 6.88
CA GLU A 507 -13.09 -12.44 6.85
C GLU A 507 -11.86 -13.32 7.03
N ILE A 508 -11.89 -14.27 7.97
CA ILE A 508 -10.82 -15.26 8.18
C ILE A 508 -10.58 -16.09 6.92
N ALA A 509 -11.65 -16.61 6.30
CA ALA A 509 -11.51 -17.42 5.09
C ALA A 509 -10.90 -16.63 3.93
N ASN A 510 -11.35 -15.39 3.71
CA ASN A 510 -10.82 -14.51 2.66
C ASN A 510 -9.34 -14.16 2.91
N GLU A 511 -8.99 -13.86 4.16
CA GLU A 511 -7.62 -13.53 4.53
C GLU A 511 -6.66 -14.73 4.39
N VAL A 512 -7.09 -15.92 4.79
CA VAL A 512 -6.28 -17.13 4.59
C VAL A 512 -6.06 -17.41 3.09
N ASP A 513 -7.08 -17.24 2.25
CA ASP A 513 -6.95 -17.35 0.79
C ASP A 513 -5.99 -16.30 0.22
N ARG A 514 -5.97 -15.09 0.80
CA ARG A 514 -5.03 -14.03 0.47
C ARG A 514 -3.60 -14.45 0.81
N TYR A 515 -3.35 -14.96 2.01
CA TYR A 515 -2.00 -15.40 2.41
C TYR A 515 -1.51 -16.55 1.52
N ILE A 516 -2.36 -17.54 1.22
CA ILE A 516 -2.00 -18.65 0.32
C ILE A 516 -1.56 -18.18 -1.06
N SER A 517 -2.22 -17.15 -1.60
CA SER A 517 -1.98 -16.67 -2.97
C SER A 517 -0.99 -15.52 -3.07
N TRP A 518 -0.58 -14.94 -1.93
CA TRP A 518 0.33 -13.79 -1.88
C TRP A 518 1.40 -13.95 -0.79
N PRO A 519 2.37 -14.87 -0.99
CA PRO A 519 3.40 -15.20 -0.02
C PRO A 519 4.18 -13.98 0.47
N GLY A 520 4.40 -13.87 1.77
CA GLY A 520 5.24 -12.85 2.40
C GLY A 520 4.59 -11.48 2.60
N GLN A 521 3.54 -11.12 1.85
CA GLN A 521 2.91 -9.81 1.98
C GLN A 521 2.33 -9.59 3.38
N ALA A 522 1.71 -10.61 3.93
CA ALA A 522 1.10 -10.56 5.26
C ALA A 522 2.09 -10.26 6.39
N LEU A 523 3.37 -10.53 6.20
CA LEU A 523 4.44 -10.33 7.20
C LEU A 523 4.79 -8.85 7.40
N SER A 524 4.53 -8.02 6.39
CA SER A 524 4.93 -6.61 6.38
C SER A 524 4.31 -5.77 7.51
N TYR A 525 3.09 -6.09 7.89
CA TYR A 525 2.30 -5.36 8.90
C TYR A 525 2.98 -5.38 10.27
N GLU A 526 3.05 -6.54 10.87
CA GLU A 526 3.56 -6.71 12.24
C GLU A 526 5.06 -6.40 12.32
N LEU A 527 5.87 -6.87 11.36
CA LEU A 527 7.31 -6.61 11.37
C LEU A 527 7.61 -5.12 11.20
N GLY A 528 6.86 -4.42 10.36
CA GLY A 528 6.96 -2.96 10.22
C GLY A 528 6.59 -2.23 11.50
N TYR A 529 5.48 -2.61 12.12
CA TYR A 529 5.02 -2.07 13.39
C TYR A 529 6.04 -2.26 14.53
N LEU A 530 6.53 -3.49 14.70
CA LEU A 530 7.53 -3.80 15.72
C LEU A 530 8.80 -2.98 15.53
N LYS A 531 9.26 -2.78 14.30
CA LYS A 531 10.43 -1.94 14.01
C LYS A 531 10.17 -0.47 14.36
N ILE A 532 9.01 0.09 14.03
CA ILE A 532 8.68 1.49 14.39
C ILE A 532 8.63 1.67 15.90
N LEU A 533 8.04 0.70 16.64
CA LEU A 533 8.04 0.73 18.10
C LEU A 533 9.44 0.64 18.70
N GLU A 534 10.27 -0.26 18.18
CA GLU A 534 11.68 -0.40 18.59
C GLU A 534 12.43 0.93 18.42
N LEU A 535 12.27 1.56 17.26
CA LEU A 535 12.93 2.83 16.95
C LEU A 535 12.42 3.98 17.84
N ARG A 536 11.12 4.01 18.13
CA ARG A 536 10.55 4.96 19.08
C ARG A 536 11.14 4.78 20.47
N GLN A 537 11.15 3.57 20.99
CA GLN A 537 11.72 3.27 22.31
C GLN A 537 13.21 3.61 22.39
N LYS A 538 13.97 3.32 21.32
CA LYS A 538 15.39 3.71 21.19
C LYS A 538 15.55 5.23 21.29
N ALA A 539 14.70 5.99 20.59
CA ALA A 539 14.74 7.46 20.62
C ALA A 539 14.33 8.02 22.00
N GLU A 540 13.27 7.49 22.61
CA GLU A 540 12.83 7.87 23.96
C GLU A 540 13.94 7.66 25.01
N GLN A 541 14.59 6.49 24.97
CA GLN A 541 15.68 6.15 25.91
C GLN A 541 16.91 7.03 25.70
N ALA A 542 17.29 7.26 24.44
CA ALA A 542 18.50 8.03 24.13
C ALA A 542 18.35 9.54 24.39
N LEU A 543 17.19 10.11 24.11
CA LEU A 543 16.94 11.55 24.23
C LEU A 543 16.39 11.96 25.61
N GLY A 544 15.75 11.05 26.34
CA GLY A 544 15.16 11.33 27.66
C GLY A 544 14.24 12.57 27.61
N ALA A 545 14.51 13.55 28.45
CA ALA A 545 13.71 14.77 28.53
C ALA A 545 13.73 15.65 27.25
N LYS A 546 14.60 15.37 26.30
CA LYS A 546 14.64 16.05 24.98
C LYS A 546 13.76 15.39 23.93
N PHE A 547 13.22 14.21 24.22
CA PHE A 547 12.34 13.53 23.30
C PHE A 547 11.03 14.30 23.12
N ASP A 548 10.69 14.62 21.87
CA ASP A 548 9.38 15.15 21.49
C ASP A 548 8.75 14.18 20.47
N ILE A 549 7.61 13.65 20.82
CA ILE A 549 6.89 12.67 19.99
C ILE A 549 6.53 13.24 18.62
N ARG A 550 6.25 14.55 18.52
CA ARG A 550 5.92 15.21 17.26
C ARG A 550 7.13 15.23 16.32
N HIS A 551 8.33 15.53 16.85
CA HIS A 551 9.56 15.53 16.06
C HIS A 551 9.92 14.11 15.61
N PHE A 552 9.65 13.11 16.44
CA PHE A 552 9.83 11.70 16.05
C PHE A 552 8.89 11.30 14.91
N HIS A 553 7.59 11.56 15.04
CA HIS A 553 6.61 11.25 14.00
C HIS A 553 6.90 12.01 12.70
N ASP A 554 7.22 13.29 12.80
CA ASP A 554 7.60 14.10 11.65
C ASP A 554 8.88 13.56 10.98
N THR A 555 9.86 13.08 11.75
CA THR A 555 11.08 12.44 11.22
C THR A 555 10.76 11.17 10.45
N VAL A 556 9.86 10.33 10.97
CA VAL A 556 9.41 9.10 10.32
C VAL A 556 8.67 9.42 9.02
N LEU A 557 7.76 10.41 9.02
CA LEU A 557 6.91 10.70 7.86
C LEU A 557 7.63 11.52 6.78
N GLN A 558 8.55 12.42 7.17
CA GLN A 558 9.29 13.27 6.24
C GLN A 558 10.17 12.46 5.28
N ILE A 559 10.73 11.34 5.76
CA ILE A 559 11.59 10.53 4.88
C ILE A 559 10.79 9.86 3.76
N GLY A 560 9.46 9.76 3.89
CA GLY A 560 8.60 9.05 2.95
C GLY A 560 8.73 7.52 3.05
N SER A 561 8.22 6.79 2.06
CA SER A 561 8.24 5.32 2.06
C SER A 561 9.65 4.80 1.79
N VAL A 562 10.26 4.18 2.81
CA VAL A 562 11.65 3.67 2.75
C VAL A 562 11.76 2.25 3.31
N PRO A 563 12.81 1.48 2.93
CA PRO A 563 13.14 0.23 3.61
C PRO A 563 13.36 0.45 5.12
N LEU A 564 12.96 -0.51 5.96
CA LEU A 564 13.09 -0.40 7.41
C LEU A 564 14.53 -0.13 7.89
N PRO A 565 15.61 -0.70 7.29
CA PRO A 565 16.97 -0.32 7.65
C PRO A 565 17.30 1.16 7.35
N VAL A 566 16.68 1.74 6.32
CA VAL A 566 16.84 3.18 6.00
C VAL A 566 16.09 4.05 7.02
N LEU A 567 14.90 3.61 7.44
CA LEU A 567 14.18 4.26 8.53
C LEU A 567 14.99 4.26 9.82
N GLU A 568 15.61 3.13 10.17
CA GLU A 568 16.49 3.02 11.34
C GLU A 568 17.67 3.99 11.25
N MET A 569 18.36 4.03 10.13
CA MET A 569 19.45 5.00 9.90
C MET A 569 18.97 6.46 10.11
N ARG A 570 17.78 6.81 9.64
CA ARG A 570 17.21 8.15 9.80
C ARG A 570 16.91 8.48 11.25
N VAL A 571 16.35 7.53 12.00
CA VAL A 571 16.09 7.70 13.43
C VAL A 571 17.39 7.80 14.23
N ASP A 572 18.43 7.06 13.85
CA ASP A 572 19.75 7.18 14.47
C ASP A 572 20.38 8.56 14.25
N GLN A 573 20.22 9.13 13.06
CA GLN A 573 20.62 10.51 12.76
C GLN A 573 19.83 11.52 13.60
N PHE A 574 18.53 11.34 13.75
CA PHE A 574 17.67 12.16 14.59
C PHE A 574 18.13 12.13 16.07
N ILE A 575 18.43 10.96 16.60
CA ILE A 575 18.96 10.79 17.95
C ILE A 575 20.32 11.47 18.11
N ALA A 576 21.24 11.24 17.17
CA ALA A 576 22.58 11.82 17.19
C ALA A 576 22.57 13.36 17.13
N ALA A 577 21.59 13.94 16.46
CA ALA A 577 21.37 15.39 16.38
C ALA A 577 20.69 15.99 17.64
N GLY A 578 20.28 15.14 18.59
CA GLY A 578 19.63 15.57 19.85
C GLY A 578 18.12 15.80 19.76
N GLY A 579 17.45 15.18 18.77
CA GLY A 579 16.00 15.19 18.62
C GLY A 579 15.42 16.50 18.06
N PRO A 580 16.04 17.16 17.05
CA PRO A 580 15.55 18.43 16.53
C PRO A 580 14.23 18.25 15.78
N GLU A 581 13.48 19.36 15.67
CA GLU A 581 12.36 19.42 14.71
C GLU A 581 12.90 19.20 13.28
N PRO A 582 12.29 18.30 12.50
CA PRO A 582 12.69 18.08 11.11
C PRO A 582 12.50 19.33 10.25
N ASP A 583 13.51 19.66 9.45
CA ASP A 583 13.38 20.70 8.42
C ASP A 583 12.65 20.15 7.19
N PHE A 584 11.42 20.55 6.99
CA PHE A 584 10.60 20.16 5.83
C PHE A 584 10.91 20.99 4.58
N GLY A 585 11.97 21.78 4.59
CA GLY A 585 12.36 22.60 3.43
C GLY A 585 11.19 23.51 3.00
N CYS A 586 10.58 24.24 3.95
CA CYS A 586 9.53 25.18 3.62
C CYS A 586 10.08 26.24 2.67
N ASP A 587 9.82 26.09 1.39
CA ASP A 587 9.86 27.20 0.42
C ASP A 587 8.63 28.11 0.66
N CYS A 588 8.44 28.50 1.92
CA CYS A 588 7.50 29.56 2.29
C CYS A 588 8.12 30.87 1.82
N GLY A 589 8.03 31.11 0.50
CA GLY A 589 8.20 32.39 -0.15
C GLY A 589 9.14 33.37 0.57
N LYS A 590 10.44 33.27 0.36
CA LYS A 590 11.25 34.48 0.36
C LYS A 590 10.74 35.34 -0.81
N GLY A 591 9.68 36.09 -0.52
CA GLY A 591 9.18 37.10 -1.41
C GLY A 591 10.38 37.94 -1.85
N LYS A 592 10.62 37.99 -3.16
CA LYS A 592 11.49 39.01 -3.74
C LYS A 592 10.91 40.34 -3.31
N GLU A 593 11.46 40.94 -2.26
CA GLU A 593 11.29 42.37 -2.03
C GLU A 593 11.80 43.08 -3.28
N GLY A 594 10.86 43.47 -4.09
CA GLY A 594 11.11 44.29 -5.24
C GLY A 594 11.75 45.59 -4.79
N LYS A 595 12.98 45.83 -5.20
CA LYS A 595 13.55 47.19 -5.20
C LYS A 595 12.61 48.08 -6.01
N LYS A 596 11.98 49.03 -5.29
CA LYS A 596 11.55 50.29 -5.90
C LYS A 596 12.73 51.24 -5.99
#